data_0cd5e7afb305d1c5aef50cf7d56f2d0f
#
_entry.id   0cd5e7afb305d1c5aef50cf7d56f2d0f
#
_cell.length_a   1.000
_cell.length_b   1.000
_cell.length_c   1.000
_cell.angle_alpha   90.00
_cell.angle_beta   90.00
_cell.angle_gamma   90.00
#
_symmetry.space_group_name_H-M   'P 1'
#
loop_
_entity.id
_entity.type
_entity.pdbx_description
1 polymer ?
#
loop_
_entity_poly.entity_id
_entity_poly.type
_entity_poly.pdbx_seq_one_letter_code
_entity_poly.pdbx_strand_id
1 'polypeptide(L)'
;MFQRRFVIVSGKGGVGRSTLAASLGLAAARYGLRTCVVQLNTRDELGRIFAVDASGYEPVPLVPGIPLFGCNLRPQDALREYGQMKLHFRTLHKLVFENDVMQRLLRMIPGMNELVLLGKAWHMEAQERSSDGKPAWDLIVIDAPATGHGVSLLRLPQTILAAVPVGPMADDARQMQALLEDPARTALHVVTLPQELPATEALELCDEARLKLGMPTGNLFVNMVVPPLVDDRQLRALQRAEPETPLMVDTIAAVAAHVRWHDAQQLQVRRLQKASALPVVELPHLFCTIGRAQIETLADAVVAGMEAAESRRPPREAAR
;
A
#
# COMPACT_ATOMS: atom_id res chain seq x y z
N MET A 1 -11.34 -9.50 8.26
CA MET A 1 -10.78 -8.40 7.45
C MET A 1 -9.33 -8.13 7.80
N PHE A 2 -8.98 -7.52 8.92
CA PHE A 2 -7.59 -7.19 9.32
C PHE A 2 -6.92 -8.32 10.11
N GLN A 3 -6.76 -9.49 9.50
CA GLN A 3 -6.19 -10.67 10.18
C GLN A 3 -4.66 -10.74 10.08
N ARG A 4 -4.06 -10.01 9.14
CA ARG A 4 -2.62 -10.00 8.89
C ARG A 4 -1.99 -8.76 9.47
N ARG A 5 -0.83 -8.94 10.10
CA ARG A 5 -0.13 -7.86 10.80
C ARG A 5 0.79 -7.03 9.91
N PHE A 6 1.17 -7.55 8.73
CA PHE A 6 2.07 -6.90 7.79
C PHE A 6 1.40 -6.77 6.43
N VAL A 7 0.91 -5.59 6.11
CA VAL A 7 0.21 -5.29 4.87
C VAL A 7 1.08 -4.39 4.00
N ILE A 8 1.27 -4.77 2.75
CA ILE A 8 2.02 -3.99 1.77
C ILE A 8 1.05 -3.48 0.72
N VAL A 9 1.05 -2.16 0.49
CA VAL A 9 0.30 -1.52 -0.59
C VAL A 9 1.27 -1.20 -1.72
N SER A 10 1.06 -1.80 -2.88
CA SER A 10 1.89 -1.59 -4.07
C SER A 10 1.05 -1.27 -5.30
N GLY A 11 1.68 -0.69 -6.31
CA GLY A 11 1.05 -0.27 -7.57
C GLY A 11 1.91 0.75 -8.28
N LYS A 12 1.53 1.16 -9.47
CA LYS A 12 2.26 2.17 -10.26
C LYS A 12 2.22 3.56 -9.64
N GLY A 13 3.04 4.47 -10.19
CA GLY A 13 3.02 5.87 -9.78
C GLY A 13 1.66 6.53 -10.06
N GLY A 14 1.15 7.32 -9.12
CA GLY A 14 -0.07 8.11 -9.30
C GLY A 14 -1.40 7.37 -9.12
N VAL A 15 -1.41 6.07 -8.84
CA VAL A 15 -2.66 5.28 -8.68
C VAL A 15 -3.32 5.45 -7.31
N GLY A 16 -2.70 6.17 -6.36
CA GLY A 16 -3.27 6.42 -5.03
C GLY A 16 -2.82 5.44 -3.94
N ARG A 17 -1.60 4.92 -4.00
CA ARG A 17 -1.02 4.01 -2.99
C ARG A 17 -1.05 4.60 -1.58
N SER A 18 -0.48 5.78 -1.39
CA SER A 18 -0.45 6.48 -0.09
C SER A 18 -1.85 6.76 0.43
N THR A 19 -2.78 7.11 -0.45
CA THR A 19 -4.20 7.29 -0.13
C THR A 19 -4.81 5.98 0.37
N LEU A 20 -4.59 4.88 -0.33
CA LEU A 20 -5.08 3.56 0.09
C LEU A 20 -4.42 3.11 1.40
N ALA A 21 -3.09 3.28 1.56
CA ALA A 21 -2.39 2.93 2.79
C ALA A 21 -2.93 3.71 4.00
N ALA A 22 -3.16 5.02 3.83
CA ALA A 22 -3.78 5.86 4.86
C ALA A 22 -5.22 5.42 5.18
N SER A 23 -6.02 5.06 4.16
CA SER A 23 -7.40 4.62 4.34
C SER A 23 -7.49 3.26 5.03
N LEU A 24 -6.63 2.29 4.64
CA LEU A 24 -6.51 0.99 5.31
C LEU A 24 -6.07 1.16 6.78
N GLY A 25 -5.06 2.01 7.01
CA GLY A 25 -4.57 2.30 8.35
C GLY A 25 -5.65 2.91 9.24
N LEU A 26 -6.39 3.91 8.74
CA LEU A 26 -7.48 4.54 9.48
C LEU A 26 -8.64 3.56 9.73
N ALA A 27 -9.00 2.76 8.73
CA ALA A 27 -10.03 1.73 8.86
C ALA A 27 -9.66 0.75 9.99
N ALA A 28 -8.45 0.19 9.97
CA ALA A 28 -7.99 -0.74 10.99
C ALA A 28 -7.94 -0.11 12.40
N ALA A 29 -7.44 1.12 12.49
CA ALA A 29 -7.37 1.84 13.76
C ALA A 29 -8.76 2.15 14.36
N ARG A 30 -9.79 2.39 13.52
CA ARG A 30 -11.18 2.51 13.97
C ARG A 30 -11.76 1.21 14.54
N TYR A 31 -11.22 0.05 14.15
CA TYR A 31 -11.50 -1.26 14.77
C TYR A 31 -10.68 -1.51 16.05
N GLY A 32 -9.98 -0.49 16.55
CA GLY A 32 -9.19 -0.57 17.78
C GLY A 32 -7.80 -1.16 17.62
N LEU A 33 -7.35 -1.48 16.39
CA LEU A 33 -6.02 -2.00 16.13
C LEU A 33 -4.99 -0.87 16.21
N ARG A 34 -3.92 -1.08 17.00
CA ARG A 34 -2.78 -0.17 17.02
C ARG A 34 -2.02 -0.28 15.70
N THR A 35 -2.23 0.69 14.83
CA THR A 35 -1.81 0.65 13.43
C THR A 35 -0.73 1.66 13.14
N CYS A 36 0.33 1.24 12.43
CA CYS A 36 1.36 2.11 11.89
C CYS A 36 1.35 2.09 10.36
N VAL A 37 1.18 3.26 9.73
CA VAL A 37 1.38 3.42 8.28
C VAL A 37 2.82 3.89 8.05
N VAL A 38 3.58 3.10 7.33
CA VAL A 38 5.03 3.30 7.12
C VAL A 38 5.29 3.71 5.68
N GLN A 39 5.79 4.91 5.49
CA GLN A 39 6.31 5.40 4.21
C GLN A 39 7.79 5.02 4.06
N LEU A 40 8.20 4.63 2.86
CA LEU A 40 9.56 4.19 2.58
C LEU A 40 10.30 5.25 1.75
N ASN A 41 10.94 6.22 2.43
CA ASN A 41 11.77 7.27 1.82
C ASN A 41 11.06 8.03 0.68
N THR A 42 9.81 8.41 0.93
CA THR A 42 8.98 9.17 -0.01
C THR A 42 8.73 10.59 0.49
N ARG A 43 7.99 11.39 -0.28
CA ARG A 43 7.44 12.66 0.23
C ARG A 43 6.48 12.36 1.36
N ASP A 44 6.41 13.26 2.36
CA ASP A 44 5.50 13.11 3.49
C ASP A 44 4.03 13.33 3.07
N GLU A 45 3.46 12.32 2.42
CA GLU A 45 2.05 12.33 2.03
C GLU A 45 1.12 12.16 3.25
N LEU A 46 1.55 11.39 4.26
CA LEU A 46 0.76 11.23 5.49
C LEU A 46 0.65 12.56 6.24
N GLY A 47 1.77 13.29 6.37
CA GLY A 47 1.77 14.62 7.00
C GLY A 47 0.85 15.59 6.26
N ARG A 48 0.89 15.59 4.93
CA ARG A 48 -0.01 16.42 4.12
C ARG A 48 -1.48 16.02 4.29
N ILE A 49 -1.80 14.73 4.31
CA ILE A 49 -3.17 14.20 4.43
C ILE A 49 -3.77 14.53 5.80
N PHE A 50 -3.02 14.28 6.88
CA PHE A 50 -3.51 14.41 8.25
C PHE A 50 -3.17 15.75 8.92
N ALA A 51 -2.47 16.64 8.20
CA ALA A 51 -2.00 17.94 8.70
C ALA A 51 -1.12 17.83 9.97
N VAL A 52 -0.20 16.83 9.97
CA VAL A 52 0.77 16.57 11.03
C VAL A 52 2.16 16.40 10.41
N ASP A 53 3.22 16.57 11.21
CA ASP A 53 4.57 16.24 10.75
C ASP A 53 4.83 14.73 10.95
N ALA A 54 4.66 13.95 9.89
CA ALA A 54 4.95 12.52 9.85
C ALA A 54 6.18 12.19 8.99
N SER A 55 7.00 13.20 8.68
CA SER A 55 8.22 13.04 7.87
C SER A 55 9.36 12.35 8.63
N GLY A 56 9.22 12.18 9.94
CA GLY A 56 10.23 11.60 10.82
C GLY A 56 10.31 10.08 10.73
N TYR A 57 11.45 9.58 11.21
CA TYR A 57 11.74 8.14 11.31
C TYR A 57 10.91 7.46 12.40
N GLU A 58 10.67 8.14 13.51
CA GLU A 58 9.86 7.63 14.63
C GLU A 58 8.35 7.79 14.35
N PRO A 59 7.55 6.77 14.66
CA PRO A 59 6.11 6.85 14.48
C PRO A 59 5.45 7.93 15.33
N VAL A 60 4.65 8.81 14.69
CA VAL A 60 3.87 9.85 15.35
C VAL A 60 2.37 9.60 15.22
N PRO A 61 1.52 10.01 16.19
CA PRO A 61 0.07 9.92 16.06
C PRO A 61 -0.43 10.76 14.88
N LEU A 62 -1.24 10.19 14.00
CA LEU A 62 -1.82 10.89 12.84
C LEU A 62 -3.19 11.50 13.17
N VAL A 63 -3.94 10.89 14.08
CA VAL A 63 -5.29 11.33 14.46
C VAL A 63 -5.44 11.28 15.99
N PRO A 64 -5.79 12.40 16.64
CA PRO A 64 -6.02 12.39 18.09
C PRO A 64 -7.11 11.38 18.51
N GLY A 65 -6.81 10.60 19.55
CA GLY A 65 -7.76 9.64 20.11
C GLY A 65 -7.98 8.35 19.31
N ILE A 66 -7.33 8.20 18.15
CA ILE A 66 -7.36 6.99 17.34
C ILE A 66 -5.96 6.36 17.33
N PRO A 67 -5.80 5.05 17.54
CA PRO A 67 -4.47 4.39 17.60
C PRO A 67 -3.85 4.22 16.21
N LEU A 68 -3.83 5.30 15.42
CA LEU A 68 -3.24 5.41 14.10
C LEU A 68 -1.96 6.23 14.16
N PHE A 69 -0.86 5.64 13.73
CA PHE A 69 0.46 6.25 13.69
C PHE A 69 1.01 6.25 12.28
N GLY A 70 1.97 7.15 12.02
CA GLY A 70 2.67 7.21 10.74
C GLY A 70 4.13 7.59 10.92
N CYS A 71 4.98 7.10 10.03
CA CYS A 71 6.39 7.49 9.94
C CYS A 71 6.88 7.40 8.49
N ASN A 72 8.03 8.03 8.23
CA ASN A 72 8.71 7.96 6.94
C ASN A 72 10.13 7.46 7.14
N LEU A 73 10.35 6.18 6.90
CA LEU A 73 11.64 5.54 7.08
C LEU A 73 12.64 6.06 6.05
N ARG A 74 13.81 6.50 6.53
CA ARG A 74 14.91 6.96 5.69
C ARG A 74 16.05 5.94 5.73
N PRO A 75 16.69 5.62 4.59
CA PRO A 75 17.75 4.61 4.55
C PRO A 75 18.92 4.89 5.50
N GLN A 76 19.24 6.18 5.67
CA GLN A 76 20.35 6.60 6.54
C GLN A 76 20.08 6.30 8.01
N ASP A 77 18.85 6.53 8.48
CA ASP A 77 18.45 6.30 9.86
C ASP A 77 18.30 4.79 10.12
N ALA A 78 17.69 4.06 9.18
CA ALA A 78 17.58 2.60 9.23
C ALA A 78 18.95 1.91 9.23
N LEU A 79 19.89 2.38 8.43
CA LEU A 79 21.26 1.86 8.41
C LEU A 79 22.00 2.13 9.72
N ARG A 80 21.82 3.32 10.31
CA ARG A 80 22.40 3.68 11.61
C ARG A 80 21.85 2.78 12.71
N GLU A 81 20.54 2.58 12.78
CA GLU A 81 19.90 1.70 13.76
C GLU A 81 20.36 0.25 13.60
N TYR A 82 20.38 -0.27 12.37
CA TYR A 82 20.86 -1.62 12.08
C TYR A 82 22.32 -1.81 12.55
N GLY A 83 23.17 -0.82 12.29
CA GLY A 83 24.55 -0.84 12.76
C GLY A 83 24.66 -0.88 14.29
N GLN A 84 23.83 -0.11 15.00
CA GLN A 84 23.78 -0.12 16.47
C GLN A 84 23.35 -1.48 17.04
N MET A 85 22.38 -2.14 16.40
CA MET A 85 21.89 -3.45 16.84
C MET A 85 22.90 -4.58 16.62
N LYS A 86 23.62 -4.57 15.49
CA LYS A 86 24.50 -5.70 15.10
C LYS A 86 25.94 -5.55 15.58
N LEU A 87 26.43 -4.33 15.74
CA LEU A 87 27.80 -4.06 16.17
C LEU A 87 27.85 -3.73 17.67
N HIS A 88 28.08 -4.74 18.48
CA HIS A 88 28.22 -4.61 19.93
C HIS A 88 29.47 -3.78 20.36
N PHE A 89 30.42 -3.51 19.44
CA PHE A 89 31.59 -2.72 19.69
C PHE A 89 31.42 -1.29 19.17
N ARG A 90 31.30 -0.33 20.08
CA ARG A 90 31.17 1.11 19.79
C ARG A 90 32.27 1.65 18.85
N THR A 91 33.47 1.11 18.94
CA THR A 91 34.62 1.53 18.10
C THR A 91 34.45 1.11 16.64
N LEU A 92 33.94 -0.10 16.38
CA LEU A 92 33.72 -0.62 15.04
C LEU A 92 32.51 0.07 14.39
N HIS A 93 31.48 0.37 15.19
CA HIS A 93 30.31 1.15 14.75
C HIS A 93 30.72 2.52 14.22
N LYS A 94 31.57 3.28 15.00
CA LYS A 94 32.09 4.58 14.57
C LYS A 94 32.85 4.49 13.26
N LEU A 95 33.72 3.46 13.13
CA LEU A 95 34.56 3.31 11.95
C LEU A 95 33.78 3.00 10.67
N VAL A 96 32.67 2.25 10.76
CA VAL A 96 31.90 1.79 9.61
C VAL A 96 30.74 2.74 9.32
N PHE A 97 29.97 3.18 10.32
CA PHE A 97 28.71 3.89 10.11
C PHE A 97 28.78 5.42 10.33
N GLU A 98 29.82 5.92 11.02
CA GLU A 98 30.05 7.36 11.16
C GLU A 98 31.08 7.89 10.14
N ASN A 99 31.69 7.00 9.34
CA ASN A 99 32.63 7.39 8.29
C ASN A 99 31.86 7.71 7.00
N ASP A 100 31.91 8.97 6.56
CA ASP A 100 31.25 9.45 5.35
C ASP A 100 31.64 8.67 4.08
N VAL A 101 32.90 8.19 4.00
CA VAL A 101 33.36 7.39 2.86
C VAL A 101 32.65 6.02 2.85
N MET A 102 32.57 5.37 4.01
CA MET A 102 31.88 4.08 4.14
C MET A 102 30.38 4.21 3.87
N GLN A 103 29.72 5.25 4.37
CA GLN A 103 28.33 5.53 4.07
C GLN A 103 28.10 5.79 2.57
N ARG A 104 29.03 6.45 1.89
CA ARG A 104 28.95 6.63 0.42
C ARG A 104 29.12 5.30 -0.31
N LEU A 105 30.06 4.45 0.11
CA LEU A 105 30.25 3.11 -0.46
C LEU A 105 28.99 2.24 -0.29
N LEU A 106 28.41 2.20 0.91
CA LEU A 106 27.20 1.45 1.17
C LEU A 106 26.01 1.94 0.31
N ARG A 107 25.91 3.26 0.09
CA ARG A 107 24.90 3.85 -0.81
C ARG A 107 25.11 3.52 -2.29
N MET A 108 26.31 3.14 -2.70
CA MET A 108 26.61 2.72 -4.07
C MET A 108 26.20 1.26 -4.36
N ILE A 109 25.93 0.47 -3.31
CA ILE A 109 25.46 -0.91 -3.50
C ILE A 109 24.01 -0.88 -3.94
N PRO A 110 23.68 -1.38 -5.15
CA PRO A 110 22.29 -1.40 -5.63
C PRO A 110 21.39 -2.21 -4.68
N GLY A 111 20.24 -1.64 -4.31
CA GLY A 111 19.29 -2.26 -3.42
C GLY A 111 19.58 -2.13 -1.92
N MET A 112 20.70 -1.54 -1.51
CA MET A 112 21.04 -1.40 -0.08
C MET A 112 20.03 -0.50 0.66
N ASN A 113 19.61 0.60 0.05
CA ASN A 113 18.65 1.51 0.65
C ASN A 113 17.31 0.82 0.92
N GLU A 114 16.85 0.09 -0.08
CA GLU A 114 15.59 -0.66 -0.02
C GLU A 114 15.67 -1.81 1.00
N LEU A 115 16.83 -2.46 1.08
CA LEU A 115 17.09 -3.52 2.05
C LEU A 115 16.97 -3.04 3.49
N VAL A 116 17.64 -1.95 3.83
CA VAL A 116 17.62 -1.45 5.22
C VAL A 116 16.23 -0.93 5.60
N LEU A 117 15.48 -0.38 4.63
CA LEU A 117 14.08 0.02 4.84
C LEU A 117 13.17 -1.19 5.09
N LEU A 118 13.30 -2.24 4.28
CA LEU A 118 12.56 -3.49 4.49
C LEU A 118 12.97 -4.18 5.80
N GLY A 119 14.26 -4.15 6.13
CA GLY A 119 14.80 -4.66 7.39
C GLY A 119 14.21 -3.94 8.61
N LYS A 120 14.08 -2.60 8.57
CA LYS A 120 13.42 -1.85 9.64
C LYS A 120 11.93 -2.19 9.73
N ALA A 121 11.22 -2.25 8.61
CA ALA A 121 9.81 -2.63 8.59
C ALA A 121 9.59 -4.04 9.16
N TRP A 122 10.47 -5.01 8.81
CA TRP A 122 10.48 -6.34 9.42
C TRP A 122 10.74 -6.28 10.93
N HIS A 123 11.72 -5.48 11.38
CA HIS A 123 12.03 -5.33 12.80
C HIS A 123 10.83 -4.79 13.59
N MET A 124 10.12 -3.80 13.06
CA MET A 124 8.89 -3.26 13.66
C MET A 124 7.83 -4.34 13.85
N GLU A 125 7.65 -5.25 12.90
CA GLU A 125 6.68 -6.34 13.00
C GLU A 125 7.15 -7.46 13.93
N ALA A 126 8.41 -7.91 13.77
CA ALA A 126 8.90 -9.12 14.40
C ALA A 126 9.42 -8.91 15.83
N GLN A 127 10.04 -7.76 16.13
CA GLN A 127 10.84 -7.57 17.34
C GLN A 127 10.39 -6.42 18.23
N GLU A 128 9.76 -5.38 17.71
CA GLU A 128 9.29 -4.29 18.55
C GLU A 128 8.17 -4.74 19.50
N ARG A 129 8.33 -4.40 20.77
CA ARG A 129 7.38 -4.74 21.82
C ARG A 129 6.91 -3.48 22.55
N SER A 130 5.63 -3.47 22.95
CA SER A 130 5.08 -2.49 23.86
C SER A 130 5.52 -2.76 25.30
N SER A 131 5.25 -1.83 26.22
CA SER A 131 5.63 -1.91 27.63
C SER A 131 5.08 -3.14 28.36
N ASP A 132 4.00 -3.75 27.84
CA ASP A 132 3.38 -4.99 28.35
C ASP A 132 3.94 -6.27 27.70
N GLY A 133 4.97 -6.16 26.87
CA GLY A 133 5.64 -7.29 26.20
C GLY A 133 4.92 -7.83 24.95
N LYS A 134 3.75 -7.29 24.61
CA LYS A 134 3.05 -7.64 23.36
C LYS A 134 3.72 -6.98 22.16
N PRO A 135 3.41 -7.40 20.92
CA PRO A 135 3.82 -6.67 19.73
C PRO A 135 3.46 -5.21 19.83
N ALA A 136 4.38 -4.31 19.43
CA ALA A 136 4.14 -2.88 19.47
C ALA A 136 3.01 -2.45 18.53
N TRP A 137 2.80 -3.19 17.46
CA TRP A 137 1.81 -2.93 16.42
C TRP A 137 0.91 -4.14 16.17
N ASP A 138 -0.40 -3.93 16.11
CA ASP A 138 -1.37 -4.93 15.68
C ASP A 138 -1.39 -5.02 14.15
N LEU A 139 -1.15 -3.88 13.47
CA LEU A 139 -1.06 -3.80 12.03
C LEU A 139 0.01 -2.80 11.60
N ILE A 140 0.84 -3.20 10.64
CA ILE A 140 1.76 -2.33 9.92
C ILE A 140 1.31 -2.30 8.46
N VAL A 141 1.07 -1.09 7.92
CA VAL A 141 0.74 -0.86 6.51
C VAL A 141 1.91 -0.18 5.83
N ILE A 142 2.56 -0.87 4.92
CA ILE A 142 3.69 -0.35 4.15
C ILE A 142 3.16 0.34 2.88
N ASP A 143 3.39 1.66 2.80
CA ASP A 143 3.24 2.42 1.56
C ASP A 143 4.51 2.24 0.72
N ALA A 144 4.50 1.23 -0.14
CA ALA A 144 5.68 0.89 -0.93
C ALA A 144 5.99 1.96 -1.97
N PRO A 145 7.27 2.21 -2.31
CA PRO A 145 7.66 3.22 -3.30
C PRO A 145 7.07 2.91 -4.69
N ALA A 146 6.98 3.95 -5.55
CA ALA A 146 6.50 3.80 -6.92
C ALA A 146 7.40 2.83 -7.71
N THR A 147 6.82 1.89 -8.39
CA THR A 147 7.51 0.76 -8.98
C THR A 147 7.51 0.77 -10.52
N GLY A 148 8.64 0.76 -11.13
CA GLY A 148 9.69 -0.18 -11.45
C GLY A 148 10.43 -0.84 -10.24
N HIS A 149 10.27 -0.35 -9.01
CA HIS A 149 11.05 -0.76 -7.86
C HIS A 149 10.28 -1.50 -6.75
N GLY A 150 8.94 -1.53 -6.72
CA GLY A 150 8.20 -2.18 -5.63
C GLY A 150 8.38 -3.69 -5.62
N VAL A 151 8.38 -4.32 -6.79
CA VAL A 151 8.72 -5.75 -6.89
C VAL A 151 10.20 -5.97 -6.59
N SER A 152 11.06 -5.05 -7.02
CA SER A 152 12.51 -5.12 -6.71
C SER A 152 12.76 -5.08 -5.21
N LEU A 153 12.06 -4.23 -4.46
CA LEU A 153 12.10 -4.20 -3.00
C LEU A 153 11.76 -5.57 -2.39
N LEU A 154 10.70 -6.20 -2.88
CA LEU A 154 10.20 -7.48 -2.35
C LEU A 154 11.09 -8.68 -2.75
N ARG A 155 11.91 -8.55 -3.82
CA ARG A 155 12.90 -9.55 -4.24
C ARG A 155 14.21 -9.48 -3.47
N LEU A 156 14.47 -8.40 -2.75
CA LEU A 156 15.77 -8.16 -2.12
C LEU A 156 16.23 -9.30 -1.21
N PRO A 157 15.39 -9.90 -0.34
CA PRO A 157 15.84 -11.01 0.49
C PRO A 157 16.37 -12.17 -0.35
N GLN A 158 15.68 -12.56 -1.43
CA GLN A 158 16.13 -13.61 -2.34
C GLN A 158 17.43 -13.26 -3.05
N THR A 159 17.57 -12.00 -3.50
CA THR A 159 18.79 -11.51 -4.16
C THR A 159 19.99 -11.56 -3.22
N ILE A 160 19.80 -11.20 -1.95
CA ILE A 160 20.87 -11.24 -0.94
C ILE A 160 21.29 -12.67 -0.64
N LEU A 161 20.33 -13.57 -0.45
CA LEU A 161 20.60 -14.98 -0.20
C LEU A 161 21.36 -15.66 -1.36
N ALA A 162 21.10 -15.22 -2.59
CA ALA A 162 21.85 -15.68 -3.75
C ALA A 162 23.30 -15.15 -3.77
N ALA A 163 23.53 -13.91 -3.30
CA ALA A 163 24.85 -13.28 -3.30
C ALA A 163 25.69 -13.62 -2.04
N VAL A 164 25.04 -13.70 -0.88
CA VAL A 164 25.67 -13.95 0.44
C VAL A 164 24.87 -15.03 1.17
N PRO A 165 25.16 -16.32 0.95
CA PRO A 165 24.30 -17.41 1.46
C PRO A 165 24.47 -17.69 2.96
N VAL A 166 25.50 -17.15 3.60
CA VAL A 166 25.82 -17.42 5.02
C VAL A 166 26.18 -16.14 5.78
N GLY A 167 25.99 -16.17 7.10
CA GLY A 167 26.31 -15.07 8.02
C GLY A 167 25.11 -14.22 8.42
N PRO A 168 25.29 -13.22 9.30
CA PRO A 168 24.19 -12.47 9.94
C PRO A 168 23.25 -11.79 8.94
N MET A 169 23.78 -11.29 7.82
CA MET A 169 22.96 -10.67 6.76
C MET A 169 22.08 -11.71 6.05
N ALA A 170 22.60 -12.92 5.84
CA ALA A 170 21.80 -14.01 5.27
C ALA A 170 20.71 -14.47 6.23
N ASP A 171 20.99 -14.51 7.54
CA ASP A 171 20.00 -14.89 8.55
C ASP A 171 18.85 -13.86 8.60
N ASP A 172 19.16 -12.56 8.58
CA ASP A 172 18.18 -11.51 8.52
C ASP A 172 17.36 -11.57 7.21
N ALA A 173 18.02 -11.81 6.07
CA ALA A 173 17.34 -11.97 4.78
C ALA A 173 16.38 -13.17 4.75
N ARG A 174 16.76 -14.31 5.36
CA ARG A 174 15.84 -15.47 5.51
C ARG A 174 14.62 -15.13 6.36
N GLN A 175 14.79 -14.38 7.44
CA GLN A 175 13.68 -13.97 8.30
C GLN A 175 12.76 -12.97 7.61
N MET A 176 13.30 -12.01 6.85
CA MET A 176 12.51 -11.10 6.01
C MET A 176 11.74 -11.88 4.93
N GLN A 177 12.39 -12.82 4.27
CA GLN A 177 11.73 -13.67 3.26
C GLN A 177 10.60 -14.49 3.90
N ALA A 178 10.86 -15.12 5.04
CA ALA A 178 9.85 -15.88 5.76
C ALA A 178 8.65 -15.01 6.17
N LEU A 179 8.85 -13.74 6.57
CA LEU A 179 7.75 -12.82 6.81
C LEU A 179 6.96 -12.53 5.52
N LEU A 180 7.65 -12.21 4.42
CA LEU A 180 7.00 -11.84 3.16
C LEU A 180 6.19 -13.00 2.55
N GLU A 181 6.60 -14.25 2.75
CA GLU A 181 5.96 -15.45 2.22
C GLU A 181 4.89 -16.03 3.15
N ASP A 182 4.81 -15.57 4.41
CA ASP A 182 3.87 -16.11 5.40
C ASP A 182 2.43 -15.58 5.19
N PRO A 183 1.47 -16.42 4.73
CA PRO A 183 0.09 -16.01 4.48
C PRO A 183 -0.69 -15.68 5.75
N ALA A 184 -0.21 -16.07 6.93
CA ALA A 184 -0.83 -15.71 8.21
C ALA A 184 -0.43 -14.31 8.67
N ARG A 185 0.75 -13.83 8.27
CA ARG A 185 1.31 -12.55 8.71
C ARG A 185 1.24 -11.47 7.65
N THR A 186 1.46 -11.80 6.39
CA THR A 186 1.63 -10.84 5.29
C THR A 186 0.49 -10.88 4.28
N ALA A 187 0.14 -9.72 3.73
CA ALA A 187 -0.66 -9.59 2.52
C ALA A 187 -0.15 -8.44 1.65
N LEU A 188 -0.04 -8.70 0.36
CA LEU A 188 0.16 -7.67 -0.66
C LEU A 188 -1.18 -7.23 -1.23
N HIS A 189 -1.54 -5.97 -1.04
CA HIS A 189 -2.63 -5.31 -1.73
C HIS A 189 -2.10 -4.55 -2.93
N VAL A 190 -2.73 -4.73 -4.07
CA VAL A 190 -2.39 -4.01 -5.30
C VAL A 190 -3.42 -2.92 -5.53
N VAL A 191 -2.97 -1.72 -5.86
CA VAL A 191 -3.85 -0.60 -6.24
C VAL A 191 -3.59 -0.17 -7.67
N THR A 192 -4.67 0.09 -8.40
CA THR A 192 -4.65 0.50 -9.79
C THR A 192 -5.73 1.55 -10.08
N LEU A 193 -5.74 2.08 -11.30
CA LEU A 193 -6.81 2.89 -11.85
C LEU A 193 -7.65 2.08 -12.86
N PRO A 194 -8.92 2.45 -13.09
CA PRO A 194 -9.77 1.81 -14.07
C PRO A 194 -9.45 2.30 -15.50
N GLN A 195 -8.18 2.14 -15.91
CA GLN A 195 -7.61 2.52 -17.20
C GLN A 195 -6.81 1.34 -17.76
N GLU A 196 -6.67 1.26 -19.07
CA GLU A 196 -6.11 0.09 -19.76
C GLU A 196 -4.69 -0.25 -19.31
N LEU A 197 -3.78 0.75 -19.36
CA LEU A 197 -2.38 0.52 -19.01
C LEU A 197 -2.19 0.23 -17.51
N PRO A 198 -2.70 1.05 -16.55
CA PRO A 198 -2.61 0.72 -15.13
C PRO A 198 -3.22 -0.63 -14.77
N ALA A 199 -4.34 -1.00 -15.40
CA ALA A 199 -4.99 -2.30 -15.18
C ALA A 199 -4.10 -3.47 -15.64
N THR A 200 -3.46 -3.35 -16.80
CA THR A 200 -2.52 -4.37 -17.31
C THR A 200 -1.32 -4.53 -16.37
N GLU A 201 -0.70 -3.42 -15.99
CA GLU A 201 0.44 -3.41 -15.07
C GLU A 201 0.11 -3.97 -13.68
N ALA A 202 -1.13 -3.75 -13.21
CA ALA A 202 -1.59 -4.32 -11.94
C ALA A 202 -1.75 -5.85 -12.01
N LEU A 203 -2.25 -6.38 -13.12
CA LEU A 203 -2.34 -7.83 -13.34
C LEU A 203 -0.94 -8.46 -13.40
N GLU A 204 0.00 -7.85 -14.11
CA GLU A 204 1.40 -8.30 -14.16
C GLU A 204 2.04 -8.30 -12.77
N LEU A 205 1.79 -7.25 -11.96
CA LEU A 205 2.27 -7.17 -10.58
C LEU A 205 1.69 -8.27 -9.69
N CYS A 206 0.39 -8.56 -9.81
CA CYS A 206 -0.27 -9.65 -9.08
C CYS A 206 0.35 -11.01 -9.42
N ASP A 207 0.56 -11.28 -10.70
CA ASP A 207 1.16 -12.53 -11.17
C ASP A 207 2.63 -12.65 -10.75
N GLU A 208 3.39 -11.58 -10.85
CA GLU A 208 4.78 -11.56 -10.42
C GLU A 208 4.92 -11.81 -8.92
N ALA A 209 4.12 -11.14 -8.09
CA ALA A 209 4.11 -11.35 -6.65
C ALA A 209 3.77 -12.79 -6.27
N ARG A 210 2.75 -13.36 -6.89
CA ARG A 210 2.27 -14.70 -6.60
C ARG A 210 3.20 -15.79 -7.15
N LEU A 211 3.58 -15.70 -8.44
CA LEU A 211 4.26 -16.79 -9.14
C LEU A 211 5.78 -16.76 -8.97
N LYS A 212 6.37 -15.56 -8.84
CA LYS A 212 7.82 -15.41 -8.75
C LYS A 212 8.32 -15.17 -7.34
N LEU A 213 7.52 -14.52 -6.48
CA LEU A 213 7.92 -14.17 -5.13
C LEU A 213 7.25 -15.05 -4.05
N GLY A 214 6.26 -15.86 -4.40
CA GLY A 214 5.52 -16.67 -3.43
C GLY A 214 4.74 -15.83 -2.40
N MET A 215 4.51 -14.55 -2.67
CA MET A 215 3.88 -13.65 -1.71
C MET A 215 2.38 -13.87 -1.61
N PRO A 216 1.84 -13.87 -0.39
CA PRO A 216 0.40 -13.90 -0.18
C PRO A 216 -0.22 -12.59 -0.67
N THR A 217 -1.08 -12.68 -1.65
CA THR A 217 -1.83 -11.56 -2.19
C THR A 217 -3.17 -11.36 -1.46
N GLY A 218 -3.56 -10.11 -1.26
CA GLY A 218 -4.81 -9.71 -0.61
C GLY A 218 -5.89 -9.32 -1.62
N ASN A 219 -6.23 -8.04 -1.69
CA ASN A 219 -7.21 -7.49 -2.60
C ASN A 219 -6.55 -6.66 -3.71
N LEU A 220 -7.22 -6.57 -4.86
CA LEU A 220 -6.94 -5.62 -5.92
C LEU A 220 -7.89 -4.42 -5.78
N PHE A 221 -7.36 -3.26 -5.43
CA PHE A 221 -8.13 -2.03 -5.30
C PHE A 221 -8.12 -1.26 -6.61
N VAL A 222 -9.29 -0.97 -7.15
CA VAL A 222 -9.48 -0.10 -8.31
C VAL A 222 -9.89 1.27 -7.79
N ASN A 223 -8.95 2.19 -7.78
CA ASN A 223 -9.14 3.52 -7.22
C ASN A 223 -9.69 4.51 -8.26
N MET A 224 -10.31 5.59 -7.79
CA MET A 224 -10.86 6.66 -8.63
C MET A 224 -11.92 6.15 -9.63
N VAL A 225 -12.74 5.22 -9.23
CA VAL A 225 -13.90 4.79 -10.03
C VAL A 225 -14.94 5.89 -9.99
N VAL A 226 -15.29 6.43 -11.14
CA VAL A 226 -16.28 7.49 -11.28
C VAL A 226 -17.65 6.91 -10.96
N PRO A 227 -18.41 7.48 -10.00
CA PRO A 227 -19.75 7.00 -9.68
C PRO A 227 -20.74 7.30 -10.84
N PRO A 228 -21.79 6.52 -11.01
CA PRO A 228 -22.86 6.84 -11.96
C PRO A 228 -23.51 8.16 -11.55
N LEU A 229 -23.68 9.08 -12.51
CA LEU A 229 -24.31 10.39 -12.27
C LEU A 229 -25.84 10.32 -12.43
N VAL A 230 -26.29 9.47 -13.33
CA VAL A 230 -27.69 9.26 -13.67
C VAL A 230 -27.96 7.76 -13.86
N ASP A 231 -29.17 7.33 -13.57
CA ASP A 231 -29.62 5.99 -13.89
C ASP A 231 -30.06 5.87 -15.38
N ASP A 232 -30.29 4.64 -15.85
CA ASP A 232 -30.68 4.36 -17.22
C ASP A 232 -31.98 5.07 -17.63
N ARG A 233 -32.93 5.27 -16.70
CA ARG A 233 -34.20 5.95 -16.97
C ARG A 233 -33.97 7.44 -17.15
N GLN A 234 -33.17 8.04 -16.28
CA GLN A 234 -32.80 9.45 -16.35
C GLN A 234 -31.97 9.73 -17.60
N LEU A 235 -31.03 8.86 -17.98
CA LEU A 235 -30.23 8.98 -19.20
C LEU A 235 -31.14 8.96 -20.45
N ARG A 236 -32.09 8.02 -20.52
CA ARG A 236 -33.06 7.97 -21.63
C ARG A 236 -33.97 9.19 -21.68
N ALA A 237 -34.34 9.75 -20.55
CA ALA A 237 -35.14 10.98 -20.50
C ALA A 237 -34.30 12.18 -21.01
N LEU A 238 -33.05 12.31 -20.59
CA LEU A 238 -32.15 13.36 -21.08
C LEU A 238 -31.88 13.28 -22.59
N GLN A 239 -31.71 12.07 -23.12
CA GLN A 239 -31.49 11.84 -24.56
C GLN A 239 -32.70 12.20 -25.44
N ARG A 240 -33.91 12.20 -24.87
CA ARG A 240 -35.17 12.55 -25.55
C ARG A 240 -35.56 14.01 -25.33
N ALA A 241 -34.91 14.70 -24.40
CA ALA A 241 -35.19 16.08 -24.11
C ALA A 241 -34.80 16.98 -25.30
N GLU A 242 -35.70 17.88 -25.69
CA GLU A 242 -35.37 18.96 -26.61
C GLU A 242 -34.82 20.12 -25.81
N PRO A 243 -33.52 20.49 -26.00
CA PRO A 243 -32.89 21.55 -25.20
C PRO A 243 -33.42 22.92 -25.65
N GLU A 244 -34.06 23.63 -24.73
CA GLU A 244 -34.60 24.98 -24.99
C GLU A 244 -33.56 26.08 -24.80
N THR A 245 -32.44 25.81 -24.16
CA THR A 245 -31.38 26.79 -23.86
C THR A 245 -29.97 26.23 -24.13
N PRO A 246 -28.99 27.10 -24.46
CA PRO A 246 -27.60 26.68 -24.60
C PRO A 246 -27.07 25.95 -23.36
N LEU A 247 -27.46 26.38 -22.14
CA LEU A 247 -27.06 25.75 -20.89
C LEU A 247 -27.59 24.30 -20.80
N MET A 248 -28.80 24.03 -21.29
CA MET A 248 -29.35 22.67 -21.35
C MET A 248 -28.55 21.79 -22.31
N VAL A 249 -28.15 22.33 -23.48
CA VAL A 249 -27.28 21.61 -24.43
C VAL A 249 -25.97 21.21 -23.76
N ASP A 250 -25.29 22.15 -23.11
CA ASP A 250 -24.00 21.91 -22.43
C ASP A 250 -24.16 20.92 -21.27
N THR A 251 -25.24 21.05 -20.51
CA THR A 251 -25.51 20.12 -19.38
C THR A 251 -25.74 18.69 -19.88
N ILE A 252 -26.55 18.50 -20.93
CA ILE A 252 -26.78 17.18 -21.51
C ILE A 252 -25.50 16.59 -22.07
N ALA A 253 -24.67 17.41 -22.75
CA ALA A 253 -23.38 16.98 -23.26
C ALA A 253 -22.41 16.56 -22.14
N ALA A 254 -22.36 17.32 -21.04
CA ALA A 254 -21.54 17.00 -19.88
C ALA A 254 -21.99 15.69 -19.20
N VAL A 255 -23.29 15.49 -18.99
CA VAL A 255 -23.84 14.25 -18.44
C VAL A 255 -23.50 13.07 -19.36
N ALA A 256 -23.69 13.21 -20.65
CA ALA A 256 -23.35 12.16 -21.62
C ALA A 256 -21.85 11.83 -21.63
N ALA A 257 -20.98 12.82 -21.47
CA ALA A 257 -19.55 12.61 -21.34
C ALA A 257 -19.18 11.86 -20.06
N HIS A 258 -19.81 12.21 -18.93
CA HIS A 258 -19.62 11.52 -17.65
C HIS A 258 -20.06 10.06 -17.72
N VAL A 259 -21.22 9.78 -18.32
CA VAL A 259 -21.71 8.41 -18.51
C VAL A 259 -20.71 7.58 -19.35
N ARG A 260 -20.25 8.12 -20.48
CA ARG A 260 -19.23 7.44 -21.30
C ARG A 260 -17.94 7.16 -20.52
N TRP A 261 -17.53 8.08 -19.65
CA TRP A 261 -16.35 7.90 -18.80
C TRP A 261 -16.58 6.78 -17.79
N HIS A 262 -17.71 6.80 -17.08
CA HIS A 262 -18.12 5.72 -16.17
C HIS A 262 -18.13 4.35 -16.88
N ASP A 263 -18.79 4.25 -18.05
CA ASP A 263 -18.89 2.99 -18.79
C ASP A 263 -17.55 2.44 -19.24
N ALA A 264 -16.65 3.33 -19.71
CA ALA A 264 -15.30 2.96 -20.08
C ALA A 264 -14.50 2.42 -18.88
N GLN A 265 -14.67 3.03 -17.72
CA GLN A 265 -14.04 2.55 -16.47
C GLN A 265 -14.62 1.20 -16.04
N GLN A 266 -15.95 1.03 -16.10
CA GLN A 266 -16.61 -0.23 -15.76
C GLN A 266 -16.18 -1.39 -16.66
N LEU A 267 -15.80 -1.11 -17.91
CA LEU A 267 -15.20 -2.12 -18.80
C LEU A 267 -13.87 -2.64 -18.22
N GLN A 268 -13.01 -1.73 -17.73
CA GLN A 268 -11.72 -2.12 -17.11
C GLN A 268 -11.93 -2.82 -15.76
N VAL A 269 -12.87 -2.37 -14.95
CA VAL A 269 -13.21 -3.05 -13.68
C VAL A 269 -13.64 -4.49 -13.96
N ARG A 270 -14.56 -4.72 -14.91
CA ARG A 270 -14.97 -6.07 -15.32
C ARG A 270 -13.82 -6.91 -15.86
N ARG A 271 -12.88 -6.32 -16.62
CA ARG A 271 -11.68 -7.00 -17.08
C ARG A 271 -10.83 -7.46 -15.90
N LEU A 272 -10.58 -6.58 -14.92
CA LEU A 272 -9.83 -6.91 -13.70
C LEU A 272 -10.51 -8.00 -12.87
N GLN A 273 -11.83 -7.94 -12.70
CA GLN A 273 -12.61 -8.96 -11.99
C GLN A 273 -12.53 -10.35 -12.65
N LYS A 274 -12.42 -10.40 -13.99
CA LYS A 274 -12.29 -11.67 -14.74
C LYS A 274 -10.86 -12.20 -14.79
N ALA A 275 -9.88 -11.32 -14.92
CA ALA A 275 -8.49 -11.70 -15.13
C ALA A 275 -7.71 -11.86 -13.82
N SER A 276 -8.08 -11.12 -12.78
CA SER A 276 -7.44 -11.21 -11.47
C SER A 276 -7.95 -12.43 -10.70
N ALA A 277 -7.02 -13.17 -10.08
CA ALA A 277 -7.36 -14.19 -9.08
C ALA A 277 -7.70 -13.57 -7.70
N LEU A 278 -7.63 -12.24 -7.57
CA LEU A 278 -7.85 -11.51 -6.33
C LEU A 278 -9.26 -10.95 -6.26
N PRO A 279 -9.80 -10.79 -5.03
CA PRO A 279 -11.02 -10.00 -4.84
C PRO A 279 -10.77 -8.55 -5.26
N VAL A 280 -11.65 -8.02 -6.10
CA VAL A 280 -11.58 -6.63 -6.60
C VAL A 280 -12.45 -5.74 -5.74
N VAL A 281 -11.86 -4.64 -5.25
CA VAL A 281 -12.53 -3.62 -4.43
C VAL A 281 -12.47 -2.29 -5.18
N GLU A 282 -13.62 -1.69 -5.43
CA GLU A 282 -13.75 -0.39 -6.09
C GLU A 282 -13.76 0.74 -5.06
N LEU A 283 -12.96 1.78 -5.29
CA LEU A 283 -12.93 2.99 -4.48
C LEU A 283 -13.41 4.18 -5.32
N PRO A 284 -14.30 5.04 -4.78
CA PRO A 284 -14.90 6.11 -5.54
C PRO A 284 -13.92 7.24 -5.85
N HIS A 285 -14.08 7.87 -7.01
CA HIS A 285 -13.46 9.15 -7.31
C HIS A 285 -14.19 10.27 -6.54
N LEU A 286 -13.47 11.00 -5.70
CA LEU A 286 -14.05 12.01 -4.80
C LEU A 286 -14.11 13.41 -5.40
N PHE A 287 -13.51 13.65 -6.57
CA PHE A 287 -13.49 14.93 -7.29
C PHE A 287 -12.97 16.13 -6.45
N CYS A 288 -12.12 15.86 -5.46
CA CYS A 288 -11.54 16.90 -4.60
C CYS A 288 -10.12 16.52 -4.14
N THR A 289 -9.44 17.48 -3.53
CA THR A 289 -8.12 17.25 -2.93
C THR A 289 -8.25 16.31 -1.74
N ILE A 290 -7.36 15.32 -1.68
CA ILE A 290 -7.34 14.33 -0.59
C ILE A 290 -6.75 14.96 0.66
N GLY A 291 -7.57 15.01 1.69
CA GLY A 291 -7.24 15.34 3.07
C GLY A 291 -7.88 14.35 4.02
N ARG A 292 -7.86 14.65 5.30
CA ARG A 292 -8.36 13.75 6.36
C ARG A 292 -9.82 13.31 6.13
N ALA A 293 -10.73 14.22 5.82
CA ALA A 293 -12.14 13.89 5.59
C ALA A 293 -12.34 12.91 4.43
N GLN A 294 -11.55 13.05 3.37
CA GLN A 294 -11.58 12.14 2.23
C GLN A 294 -11.04 10.76 2.58
N ILE A 295 -10.01 10.69 3.42
CA ILE A 295 -9.50 9.41 3.93
C ILE A 295 -10.53 8.72 4.82
N GLU A 296 -11.29 9.47 5.59
CA GLU A 296 -12.41 8.93 6.39
C GLU A 296 -13.47 8.28 5.49
N THR A 297 -13.88 8.97 4.42
CA THR A 297 -14.80 8.43 3.41
C THR A 297 -14.24 7.19 2.71
N LEU A 298 -12.96 7.24 2.33
CA LEU A 298 -12.32 6.11 1.67
C LEU A 298 -12.08 4.92 2.62
N ALA A 299 -11.84 5.17 3.90
CA ALA A 299 -11.75 4.11 4.91
C ALA A 299 -13.07 3.32 5.03
N ASP A 300 -14.21 4.03 5.02
CA ASP A 300 -15.53 3.38 5.01
C ASP A 300 -15.76 2.59 3.72
N ALA A 301 -15.37 3.14 2.57
CA ALA A 301 -15.46 2.44 1.29
C ALA A 301 -14.54 1.20 1.22
N VAL A 302 -13.34 1.26 1.80
CA VAL A 302 -12.41 0.12 1.92
C VAL A 302 -13.06 -1.00 2.74
N VAL A 303 -13.63 -0.67 3.90
CA VAL A 303 -14.30 -1.66 4.77
C VAL A 303 -15.46 -2.32 4.02
N ALA A 304 -16.39 -1.53 3.50
CA ALA A 304 -17.56 -2.04 2.79
C ALA A 304 -17.16 -2.91 1.57
N GLY A 305 -16.17 -2.45 0.81
CA GLY A 305 -15.67 -3.17 -0.37
C GLY A 305 -14.99 -4.49 -0.02
N MET A 306 -14.19 -4.53 1.05
CA MET A 306 -13.54 -5.76 1.51
C MET A 306 -14.55 -6.77 2.06
N GLU A 307 -15.56 -6.35 2.81
CA GLU A 307 -16.64 -7.21 3.31
C GLU A 307 -17.44 -7.81 2.14
N ALA A 308 -17.81 -6.99 1.17
CA ALA A 308 -18.50 -7.46 -0.03
C ALA A 308 -17.64 -8.44 -0.84
N ALA A 309 -16.35 -8.23 -0.92
CA ALA A 309 -15.42 -9.11 -1.61
C ALA A 309 -15.20 -10.44 -0.87
N GLU A 310 -15.17 -10.44 0.47
CA GLU A 310 -15.12 -11.67 1.28
C GLU A 310 -16.39 -12.51 1.11
N SER A 311 -17.58 -11.88 1.07
CA SER A 311 -18.87 -12.56 0.91
C SER A 311 -19.02 -13.22 -0.46
N ARG A 312 -18.31 -12.76 -1.48
CA ARG A 312 -18.31 -13.32 -2.84
C ARG A 312 -17.32 -14.47 -3.04
N ARG A 313 -16.42 -14.73 -2.07
CA ARG A 313 -15.49 -15.86 -2.16
C ARG A 313 -16.29 -17.16 -2.02
N PRO A 314 -16.11 -18.13 -2.95
CA PRO A 314 -16.62 -19.48 -2.71
C PRO A 314 -16.02 -20.02 -1.40
N PRO A 315 -16.78 -20.85 -0.63
CA PRO A 315 -16.24 -21.46 0.56
C PRO A 315 -14.91 -22.16 0.21
N ARG A 316 -13.86 -21.87 1.00
CA ARG A 316 -12.58 -22.58 0.85
C ARG A 316 -12.89 -24.05 1.01
N GLU A 317 -12.82 -24.83 -0.07
CA GLU A 317 -12.70 -26.28 0.04
C GLU A 317 -11.50 -26.53 0.95
N ALA A 318 -11.76 -27.20 2.07
CA ALA A 318 -10.72 -27.59 3.01
C ALA A 318 -9.69 -28.37 2.20
N ALA A 319 -8.52 -27.78 2.00
CA ALA A 319 -7.39 -28.45 1.38
C ALA A 319 -7.09 -29.67 2.26
N ARG A 320 -7.49 -30.84 1.75
CA ARG A 320 -7.14 -32.16 2.31
C ARG A 320 -5.69 -32.48 1.97
#